data_233ae2da9a8608ec220013ebb5016d6c
#
_entry.id   233ae2da9a8608ec220013ebb5016d6c
#
_cell.length_a   1.000
_cell.length_b   1.000
_cell.length_c   1.000
_cell.angle_alpha   90.00
_cell.angle_beta   90.00
_cell.angle_gamma   90.00
#
_symmetry.space_group_name_H-M   'P 1'
#
loop_
_entity.id
_entity.type
_entity.pdbx_description
1 polymer ?
#
loop_
_entity_poly.entity_id
_entity_poly.type
_entity_poly.pdbx_seq_one_letter_code
_entity_poly.pdbx_strand_id
1 'polypeptide(L)' 'MDKQTATTLAGSQSELARILGITRAAIFHWKTIPKLRIYQLKELKPEWFK' A
#
# COMPACT_ATOMS: atom_id res chain seq x y z
N MET A 1 4.17 -6.20 6.87
CA MET A 1 3.08 -6.21 5.85
C MET A 1 3.70 -6.33 4.48
N ASP A 2 3.15 -7.18 3.64
CA ASP A 2 3.63 -7.32 2.27
C ASP A 2 2.66 -6.67 1.28
N LYS A 3 3.07 -6.63 0.01
CA LYS A 3 2.30 -6.00 -1.05
C LYS A 3 0.92 -6.65 -1.22
N GLN A 4 0.87 -7.97 -1.17
CA GLN A 4 -0.39 -8.68 -1.36
C GLN A 4 -1.37 -8.39 -0.24
N THR A 5 -0.89 -8.37 1.00
CA THR A 5 -1.73 -8.06 2.16
C THR A 5 -2.28 -6.64 2.05
N ALA A 6 -1.43 -5.68 1.70
CA ALA A 6 -1.87 -4.29 1.55
C ALA A 6 -2.90 -4.16 0.41
N THR A 7 -2.67 -4.86 -0.69
CA THR A 7 -3.60 -4.85 -1.82
C THR A 7 -4.96 -5.43 -1.42
N THR A 8 -4.94 -6.53 -0.67
CA THR A 8 -6.16 -7.16 -0.18
C THR A 8 -6.92 -6.22 0.77
N LEU A 9 -6.21 -5.58 1.69
CA LEU A 9 -6.83 -4.65 2.64
C LEU A 9 -7.43 -3.44 1.93
N ALA A 10 -6.78 -2.95 0.88
CA ALA A 10 -7.28 -1.81 0.11
C ALA A 10 -8.43 -2.18 -0.82
N GLY A 11 -8.50 -3.45 -1.21
CA GLY A 11 -9.48 -3.96 -2.15
C GLY A 11 -8.93 -4.24 -3.54
N SER A 12 -7.92 -3.49 -3.98
CA SER A 12 -7.27 -3.67 -5.27
C SER A 12 -5.99 -2.85 -5.32
N GLN A 13 -5.15 -3.10 -6.32
CA GLN A 13 -3.95 -2.28 -6.53
C GLN A 13 -4.32 -0.83 -6.87
N SER A 14 -5.40 -0.63 -7.63
CA SER A 14 -5.87 0.71 -7.96
C SER A 14 -6.27 1.48 -6.71
N GLU A 15 -6.98 0.84 -5.79
CA GLU A 15 -7.37 1.49 -4.54
C GLU A 15 -6.16 1.78 -3.67
N LEU A 16 -5.21 0.86 -3.59
CA LEU A 16 -3.98 1.08 -2.84
C LEU A 16 -3.20 2.27 -3.39
N ALA A 17 -3.09 2.36 -4.72
CA ALA A 17 -2.42 3.47 -5.39
C ALA A 17 -3.11 4.80 -5.06
N ARG A 18 -4.44 4.81 -5.06
CA ARG A 18 -5.21 6.01 -4.76
C ARG A 18 -4.97 6.47 -3.32
N ILE A 19 -4.96 5.52 -2.38
CA ILE A 19 -4.70 5.82 -0.97
C ILE A 19 -3.33 6.45 -0.80
N LEU A 20 -2.33 5.92 -1.50
CA LEU A 20 -0.95 6.40 -1.38
C LEU A 20 -0.63 7.60 -2.26
N GLY A 21 -1.52 7.95 -3.18
CA GLY A 21 -1.29 9.06 -4.11
C GLY A 21 -0.24 8.76 -5.16
N ILE A 22 -0.11 7.50 -5.56
CA ILE A 22 0.86 7.05 -6.57
C ILE A 22 0.11 6.29 -7.67
N THR A 23 0.83 5.90 -8.72
CA THR A 23 0.23 5.17 -9.83
C THR A 23 0.16 3.68 -9.52
N ARG A 24 -0.81 2.99 -10.15
CA ARG A 24 -0.92 1.55 -10.04
C ARG A 24 0.36 0.87 -10.58
N ALA A 25 0.95 1.44 -11.63
CA ALA A 25 2.18 0.91 -12.22
C ALA A 25 3.31 0.89 -11.19
N ALA A 26 3.41 1.92 -10.35
CA ALA A 26 4.42 1.96 -9.29
C ALA A 26 4.26 0.77 -8.35
N ILE A 27 3.03 0.46 -7.96
CA ILE A 27 2.76 -0.69 -7.09
C ILE A 27 3.11 -1.99 -7.79
N PHE A 28 2.75 -2.11 -9.06
CA PHE A 28 3.04 -3.32 -9.84
C PHE A 28 4.53 -3.66 -9.85
N HIS A 29 5.38 -2.64 -9.88
CA HIS A 29 6.84 -2.83 -9.92
C HIS A 29 7.46 -3.10 -8.55
N TRP A 30 6.73 -2.99 -7.46
CA TRP A 30 7.29 -3.29 -6.13
C TRP A 30 7.54 -4.79 -6.01
N LYS A 31 8.71 -5.14 -5.48
CA LYS A 31 8.95 -6.50 -4.98
C LYS A 31 8.43 -6.62 -3.55
N THR A 32 8.72 -5.61 -2.74
CA THR A 32 8.17 -5.44 -1.40
C THR A 32 7.74 -4.00 -1.27
N ILE A 33 6.92 -3.72 -0.26
CA ILE A 33 6.49 -2.35 -0.03
C ILE A 33 7.69 -1.53 0.47
N PRO A 34 8.05 -0.42 -0.19
CA PRO A 34 9.12 0.43 0.29
C PRO A 34 8.85 0.91 1.71
N LYS A 35 9.90 1.01 2.51
CA LYS A 35 9.79 1.42 3.90
C LYS A 35 9.05 2.75 4.06
N LEU A 36 9.33 3.70 3.19
CA LEU A 36 8.67 5.00 3.20
C LEU A 36 7.15 4.85 3.04
N ARG A 37 6.72 3.95 2.18
CA ARG A 37 5.29 3.71 1.96
C ARG A 37 4.65 2.99 3.14
N ILE A 38 5.40 2.14 3.83
CA ILE A 38 4.93 1.51 5.06
C ILE A 38 4.62 2.59 6.11
N TYR A 39 5.53 3.55 6.29
CA TYR A 39 5.29 4.66 7.23
C TYR A 39 4.07 5.48 6.82
N GLN A 40 3.92 5.74 5.52
CA GLN A 40 2.77 6.47 5.01
C GLN A 40 1.46 5.72 5.30
N LEU A 41 1.46 4.41 5.10
CA LEU A 41 0.28 3.59 5.38
C LEU A 41 -0.05 3.59 6.87
N LYS A 42 0.95 3.58 7.75
CA LYS A 42 0.71 3.68 9.19
C LYS A 42 0.01 4.98 9.57
N GLU A 43 0.31 6.06 8.86
CA GLU A 43 -0.35 7.34 9.06
C GLU A 43 -1.78 7.34 8.51
N LEU A 44 -1.96 6.77 7.32
CA LEU A 44 -3.24 6.83 6.62
C LEU A 44 -4.21 5.74 7.07
N LYS A 45 -3.71 4.57 7.36
CA LYS A 45 -4.52 3.38 7.70
C LYS A 45 -3.92 2.67 8.91
N PRO A 46 -3.91 3.32 10.08
CA PRO A 46 -3.31 2.69 11.27
C PRO A 46 -4.01 1.40 11.65
N GLU A 47 -5.29 1.25 11.31
CA GLU A 47 -6.05 0.03 11.60
C GLU A 47 -5.49 -1.20 10.90
N TRP A 48 -4.70 -1.03 9.84
CA TRP A 48 -4.10 -2.14 9.14
C TRP A 48 -2.93 -2.76 9.90
N PHE A 49 -2.42 -2.07 10.92
CA PHE A 49 -1.21 -2.45 11.64
C PHE A 49 -1.47 -2.81 13.10
N LYS A 50 -2.70 -3.04 13.46
CA LYS A 50 -3.07 -3.46 14.82
C LYS A 50 -2.65 -4.89 15.11
#